data_ca4f2941398c99825346a7ed6553ba50
#
_entry.id   ca4f2941398c99825346a7ed6553ba50
#
_cell.length_a   1.000
_cell.length_b   1.000
_cell.length_c   1.000
_cell.angle_alpha   90.00
_cell.angle_beta   90.00
_cell.angle_gamma   90.00
#
_symmetry.space_group_name_H-M   'P 1'
#
loop_
_entity.id
_entity.type
_entity.pdbx_description
1 polymer ?
#
loop_
_entity_poly.entity_id
_entity_poly.type
_entity_poly.pdbx_seq_one_letter_code
_entity_poly.pdbx_strand_id
1 'polypeptide(L)'
;MKLHHPPADLETTKSSIEGEKRVRVLLAEDDRALRRFLEVVLERAGYEVIPASDGLEAMKLALTNEVDIVITDAMMPNLNGHELCRFLRNSQTLAHVPVILLSALEQKETDLSPEHADAFLAKPVSSETLVECIEKLLGPVSSRQ
;
A
#
# COMPACT_ATOMS: atom_id res chain seq x y z
N MET A 1 1.19 3.03 40.16
CA MET A 1 1.09 3.12 39.35
C MET A 1 0.92 3.48 38.61
N LYS A 2 0.91 3.33 38.54
CA LYS A 2 0.83 3.56 37.56
C LYS A 2 0.83 3.43 36.74
N LEU A 3 0.90 2.99 36.85
CA LEU A 3 0.97 2.82 35.88
C LEU A 3 0.78 2.63 35.14
N HIS A 4 0.84 2.25 35.24
CA HIS A 4 0.82 1.97 34.19
C HIS A 4 0.83 1.65 33.55
N HIS A 5 0.95 1.13 33.80
CA HIS A 5 1.07 0.70 32.87
C HIS A 5 1.19 0.06 32.36
N PRO A 6 1.24 -0.39 32.53
CA PRO A 6 1.55 -1.10 31.73
C PRO A 6 1.70 -1.35 31.09
N PRO A 7 1.90 -2.02 31.03
CA PRO A 7 2.37 -2.39 30.11
C PRO A 7 2.44 -2.26 29.25
N ALA A 8 2.38 -2.27 29.34
CA ALA A 8 2.45 -2.23 28.33
C ALA A 8 2.81 -2.11 27.69
N ASP A 9 3.17 -2.16 27.87
CA ASP A 9 3.49 -1.97 27.13
C ASP A 9 3.71 -2.27 26.41
N LEU A 10 3.94 -2.98 26.70
CA LEU A 10 4.14 -3.21 25.87
C LEU A 10 3.84 -3.17 24.99
N GLU A 11 3.51 -3.49 24.89
CA GLU A 11 3.38 -3.17 23.95
C GLU A 11 3.82 -2.32 23.58
N THR A 12 4.46 -2.18 24.04
CA THR A 12 4.99 -1.14 23.80
C THR A 12 5.95 -0.87 22.85
N THR A 13 6.53 -1.73 22.35
CA THR A 13 7.21 -1.32 21.25
C THR A 13 6.58 -0.33 20.42
N LYS A 14 5.36 -0.43 20.32
CA LYS A 14 4.65 0.54 19.58
C LYS A 14 4.79 1.88 20.16
N SER A 15 4.90 1.92 21.43
CA SER A 15 4.97 3.19 22.06
C SER A 15 6.26 3.91 21.73
N SER A 16 7.26 3.18 21.29
CA SER A 16 8.50 3.84 20.96
C SER A 16 8.37 4.77 19.78
N ILE A 17 7.32 4.64 19.04
CA ILE A 17 7.08 5.53 17.95
C ILE A 17 5.85 6.37 18.18
N GLU A 18 5.56 6.57 19.44
CA GLU A 18 4.50 7.42 19.81
C GLU A 18 4.66 8.77 19.20
N GLY A 19 3.62 9.33 18.66
CA GLY A 19 3.69 10.62 18.02
C GLY A 19 4.08 10.57 16.57
N GLU A 20 4.60 9.43 16.12
CA GLU A 20 4.96 9.28 14.73
C GLU A 20 3.94 8.41 14.04
N LYS A 21 3.52 8.84 12.89
CA LYS A 21 2.59 8.03 12.13
C LYS A 21 3.35 7.07 11.25
N ARG A 22 2.89 5.85 11.21
CA ARG A 22 3.41 4.91 10.24
C ARG A 22 2.85 5.24 8.88
N VAL A 23 3.62 4.93 7.85
CA VAL A 23 3.14 5.04 6.50
C VAL A 23 2.05 4.00 6.29
N ARG A 24 0.94 4.42 5.75
CA ARG A 24 -0.22 3.55 5.55
C ARG A 24 -0.32 3.16 4.09
N VAL A 25 -0.30 1.87 3.86
CA VAL A 25 -0.32 1.28 2.53
C VAL A 25 -1.67 0.64 2.28
N LEU A 26 -2.38 1.10 1.26
CA LEU A 26 -3.59 0.44 0.82
C LEU A 26 -3.18 -0.63 -0.18
N LEU A 27 -3.45 -1.87 0.14
CA LEU A 27 -3.03 -3.01 -0.67
C LEU A 27 -4.25 -3.68 -1.26
N ALA A 28 -4.40 -3.60 -2.58
CA ALA A 28 -5.53 -4.19 -3.28
C ALA A 28 -5.05 -5.40 -4.06
N GLU A 29 -5.49 -6.58 -3.67
CA GLU A 29 -5.09 -7.83 -4.28
C GLU A 29 -6.20 -8.85 -4.05
N ASP A 30 -6.73 -9.43 -5.12
CA ASP A 30 -7.86 -10.34 -4.99
C ASP A 30 -7.43 -11.76 -4.62
N ASP A 31 -6.18 -12.14 -4.89
CA ASP A 31 -5.69 -13.44 -4.47
C ASP A 31 -5.39 -13.41 -2.98
N ARG A 32 -6.13 -14.19 -2.22
CA ARG A 32 -6.04 -14.14 -0.76
C ARG A 32 -4.66 -14.49 -0.24
N ALA A 33 -4.05 -15.52 -0.80
CA ALA A 33 -2.73 -15.95 -0.32
C ALA A 33 -1.67 -14.90 -0.63
N LEU A 34 -1.70 -14.35 -1.83
CA LEU A 34 -0.75 -13.31 -2.20
C LEU A 34 -0.98 -12.06 -1.37
N ARG A 35 -2.23 -11.69 -1.16
CA ARG A 35 -2.54 -10.52 -0.34
C ARG A 35 -1.96 -10.69 1.06
N ARG A 36 -2.15 -11.86 1.64
CA ARG A 36 -1.63 -12.10 2.99
C ARG A 36 -0.10 -12.08 3.01
N PHE A 37 0.53 -12.65 1.99
CA PHE A 37 1.98 -12.61 1.90
C PHE A 37 2.49 -11.18 1.85
N LEU A 38 1.87 -10.36 1.01
CA LEU A 38 2.29 -8.98 0.87
C LEU A 38 2.03 -8.17 2.14
N GLU A 39 0.92 -8.45 2.83
CA GLU A 39 0.66 -7.80 4.11
C GLU A 39 1.80 -8.06 5.08
N VAL A 40 2.22 -9.31 5.19
CA VAL A 40 3.28 -9.66 6.12
C VAL A 40 4.58 -8.97 5.75
N VAL A 41 4.91 -8.97 4.45
CA VAL A 41 6.11 -8.31 3.98
C VAL A 41 6.12 -6.84 4.36
N LEU A 42 5.00 -6.17 4.12
CA LEU A 42 4.91 -4.74 4.37
C LEU A 42 4.91 -4.42 5.86
N GLU A 43 4.21 -5.23 6.64
CA GLU A 43 4.19 -5.01 8.09
C GLU A 43 5.57 -5.19 8.69
N ARG A 44 6.31 -6.18 8.21
CA ARG A 44 7.67 -6.38 8.70
C ARG A 44 8.61 -5.26 8.31
N ALA A 45 8.28 -4.57 7.23
CA ALA A 45 9.08 -3.43 6.80
C ALA A 45 8.69 -2.14 7.51
N GLY A 46 7.71 -2.20 8.40
CA GLY A 46 7.36 -1.04 9.21
C GLY A 46 6.13 -0.28 8.73
N TYR A 47 5.41 -0.79 7.76
CA TYR A 47 4.24 -0.11 7.23
C TYR A 47 2.97 -0.63 7.89
N GLU A 48 1.97 0.22 7.94
CA GLU A 48 0.64 -0.18 8.34
C GLU A 48 -0.13 -0.51 7.07
N VAL A 49 -0.77 -1.67 7.02
CA VAL A 49 -1.41 -2.13 5.79
C VAL A 49 -2.93 -2.11 5.94
N ILE A 50 -3.59 -1.57 4.94
CA ILE A 50 -5.05 -1.61 4.84
C ILE A 50 -5.33 -2.52 3.63
N PRO A 51 -5.76 -3.77 3.86
CA PRO A 51 -5.96 -4.70 2.74
C PRO A 51 -7.33 -4.55 2.12
N ALA A 52 -7.39 -4.76 0.82
CA ALA A 52 -8.63 -4.77 0.07
C ALA A 52 -8.61 -5.97 -0.87
N SER A 53 -9.75 -6.61 -1.04
CA SER A 53 -9.84 -7.82 -1.86
C SER A 53 -10.20 -7.53 -3.31
N ASP A 54 -10.60 -6.31 -3.63
CA ASP A 54 -10.84 -5.93 -5.02
C ASP A 54 -10.76 -4.41 -5.11
N GLY A 55 -10.89 -3.91 -6.34
CA GLY A 55 -10.74 -2.48 -6.57
C GLY A 55 -11.85 -1.64 -5.98
N LEU A 56 -13.05 -2.18 -5.92
CA LEU A 56 -14.16 -1.42 -5.37
C LEU A 56 -13.99 -1.23 -3.86
N GLU A 57 -13.59 -2.29 -3.19
CA GLU A 57 -13.29 -2.17 -1.77
C GLU A 57 -12.14 -1.19 -1.53
N ALA A 58 -11.11 -1.27 -2.39
CA ALA A 58 -9.97 -0.36 -2.27
C ALA A 58 -10.42 1.09 -2.43
N MET A 59 -11.30 1.34 -3.38
CA MET A 59 -11.79 2.69 -3.57
C MET A 59 -12.49 3.21 -2.31
N LYS A 60 -13.34 2.37 -1.73
CA LYS A 60 -14.05 2.76 -0.51
C LYS A 60 -13.08 3.02 0.63
N LEU A 61 -12.08 2.17 0.77
CA LEU A 61 -11.12 2.33 1.86
C LEU A 61 -10.26 3.58 1.66
N ALA A 62 -9.95 3.91 0.42
CA ALA A 62 -9.17 5.12 0.14
C ALA A 62 -9.95 6.38 0.52
N LEU A 63 -11.27 6.33 0.41
CA LEU A 63 -12.10 7.47 0.74
C LEU A 63 -12.30 7.64 2.24
N THR A 64 -12.16 6.58 3.00
CA THR A 64 -12.49 6.60 4.43
C THR A 64 -11.29 6.46 5.34
N ASN A 65 -10.09 6.33 4.78
CA ASN A 65 -8.87 6.19 5.56
C ASN A 65 -7.80 7.12 5.02
N GLU A 66 -6.86 7.47 5.87
CA GLU A 66 -5.66 8.15 5.40
C GLU A 66 -4.78 7.11 4.74
N VAL A 67 -4.35 7.38 3.52
CA VAL A 67 -3.54 6.46 2.76
C VAL A 67 -2.35 7.23 2.19
N ASP A 68 -1.16 6.68 2.39
CA ASP A 68 0.06 7.33 1.91
C ASP A 68 0.54 6.78 0.58
N ILE A 69 0.20 5.52 0.28
CA ILE A 69 0.59 4.90 -0.99
C ILE A 69 -0.37 3.76 -1.26
N VAL A 70 -0.62 3.50 -2.53
CA VAL A 70 -1.50 2.41 -2.96
C VAL A 70 -0.68 1.40 -3.74
N ILE A 71 -0.83 0.12 -3.40
CA ILE A 71 -0.25 -0.98 -4.17
C ILE A 71 -1.44 -1.80 -4.63
N THR A 72 -1.59 -1.99 -5.94
CA THR A 72 -2.73 -2.69 -6.46
C THR A 72 -2.35 -3.61 -7.60
N ASP A 73 -2.98 -4.78 -7.62
CA ASP A 73 -2.91 -5.64 -8.78
C ASP A 73 -3.57 -4.92 -9.94
N ALA A 74 -3.03 -5.07 -11.12
CA ALA A 74 -3.61 -4.47 -12.32
C ALA A 74 -4.93 -5.12 -12.69
N MET A 75 -5.04 -6.43 -12.45
CA MET A 75 -6.22 -7.19 -12.86
C MET A 75 -6.95 -7.70 -11.63
N MET A 76 -8.15 -7.19 -11.41
CA MET A 76 -8.99 -7.61 -10.29
C MET A 76 -10.45 -7.53 -10.72
N PRO A 77 -11.32 -8.29 -10.07
CA PRO A 77 -12.74 -8.17 -10.37
C PRO A 77 -13.31 -6.84 -9.87
N ASN A 78 -14.43 -6.48 -10.40
CA ASN A 78 -15.23 -5.32 -10.06
C ASN A 78 -14.61 -4.02 -10.53
N LEU A 79 -13.44 -3.69 -10.05
CA LEU A 79 -12.73 -2.49 -10.45
C LEU A 79 -11.26 -2.87 -10.50
N ASN A 80 -10.65 -2.82 -11.68
CA ASN A 80 -9.26 -3.24 -11.81
C ASN A 80 -8.32 -2.12 -11.38
N GLY A 81 -7.01 -2.45 -11.35
CA GLY A 81 -6.02 -1.50 -10.85
C GLY A 81 -5.90 -0.25 -11.68
N HIS A 82 -6.11 -0.35 -12.99
CA HIS A 82 -6.04 0.83 -13.84
C HIS A 82 -7.21 1.76 -13.56
N GLU A 83 -8.37 1.18 -13.35
CA GLU A 83 -9.54 1.97 -13.00
C GLU A 83 -9.39 2.62 -11.64
N LEU A 84 -8.79 1.88 -10.70
CA LEU A 84 -8.53 2.45 -9.38
C LEU A 84 -7.57 3.63 -9.48
N CYS A 85 -6.51 3.49 -10.28
CA CYS A 85 -5.59 4.59 -10.49
C CYS A 85 -6.29 5.81 -11.05
N ARG A 86 -7.13 5.60 -12.04
CA ARG A 86 -7.85 6.72 -12.65
C ARG A 86 -8.74 7.40 -11.63
N PHE A 87 -9.41 6.61 -10.81
CA PHE A 87 -10.24 7.17 -9.75
C PHE A 87 -9.40 8.04 -8.82
N LEU A 88 -8.24 7.54 -8.40
CA LEU A 88 -7.39 8.28 -7.48
C LEU A 88 -6.90 9.58 -8.10
N ARG A 89 -6.48 9.54 -9.36
CA ARG A 89 -5.96 10.75 -10.02
C ARG A 89 -7.02 11.81 -10.22
N ASN A 90 -8.27 11.40 -10.31
CA ASN A 90 -9.37 12.34 -10.49
C ASN A 90 -9.95 12.83 -9.17
N SER A 91 -9.46 12.34 -8.05
CA SER A 91 -9.96 12.74 -6.75
C SER A 91 -9.16 13.94 -6.25
N GLN A 92 -9.84 14.97 -5.79
CA GLN A 92 -9.16 16.16 -5.29
C GLN A 92 -8.21 15.84 -4.13
N THR A 93 -8.62 14.95 -3.26
CA THR A 93 -7.83 14.68 -2.06
C THR A 93 -6.84 13.56 -2.22
N LEU A 94 -6.98 12.73 -3.26
CA LEU A 94 -6.14 11.54 -3.43
C LEU A 94 -5.23 11.60 -4.65
N ALA A 95 -5.32 12.67 -5.42
CA ALA A 95 -4.59 12.74 -6.69
C ALA A 95 -3.08 12.67 -6.52
N HIS A 96 -2.58 13.02 -5.35
CA HIS A 96 -1.14 13.04 -5.08
C HIS A 96 -0.62 11.70 -4.53
N VAL A 97 -1.50 10.76 -4.22
CA VAL A 97 -1.08 9.50 -3.60
C VAL A 97 -0.36 8.64 -4.62
N PRO A 98 0.87 8.22 -4.35
CA PRO A 98 1.58 7.36 -5.31
C PRO A 98 0.94 5.99 -5.42
N VAL A 99 1.03 5.42 -6.61
CA VAL A 99 0.42 4.12 -6.90
C VAL A 99 1.44 3.21 -7.55
N ILE A 100 1.57 2.00 -7.02
CA ILE A 100 2.37 0.94 -7.61
C ILE A 100 1.41 -0.10 -8.17
N LEU A 101 1.52 -0.39 -9.47
CA LEU A 101 0.72 -1.42 -10.10
C LEU A 101 1.53 -2.71 -10.21
N LEU A 102 0.92 -3.81 -9.79
CA LEU A 102 1.52 -5.13 -9.94
C LEU A 102 0.84 -5.82 -11.11
N SER A 103 1.63 -6.29 -12.07
CA SER A 103 1.03 -6.90 -13.26
C SER A 103 1.72 -8.20 -13.59
N ALA A 104 0.98 -9.09 -14.26
CA ALA A 104 1.53 -10.36 -14.71
C ALA A 104 2.58 -10.09 -15.78
N LEU A 105 3.57 -10.99 -15.85
CA LEU A 105 4.65 -10.83 -16.81
C LEU A 105 4.16 -10.76 -18.24
N GLU A 106 3.12 -11.49 -18.56
CA GLU A 106 2.63 -11.52 -19.92
C GLU A 106 1.82 -10.29 -20.30
N GLN A 107 1.54 -9.42 -19.32
CA GLN A 107 0.80 -8.21 -19.62
C GLN A 107 1.72 -7.22 -20.27
N LYS A 108 1.30 -6.66 -21.37
CA LYS A 108 2.14 -5.76 -22.13
C LYS A 108 2.09 -4.38 -21.52
N GLU A 109 3.20 -3.68 -21.62
CA GLU A 109 3.28 -2.33 -21.09
C GLU A 109 2.28 -1.39 -21.75
N THR A 110 1.92 -1.67 -22.99
CA THR A 110 0.97 -0.83 -23.67
C THR A 110 -0.40 -0.84 -23.00
N ASP A 111 -0.66 -1.86 -22.18
CA ASP A 111 -1.91 -1.93 -21.45
C ASP A 111 -1.88 -1.05 -20.20
N LEU A 112 -0.75 -0.49 -19.88
CA LEU A 112 -0.58 0.33 -18.68
C LEU A 112 -0.66 1.78 -19.05
N SER A 113 -1.12 2.58 -18.12
CA SER A 113 -1.29 4.00 -18.34
C SER A 113 -0.28 4.75 -17.47
N PRO A 114 0.87 5.12 -18.03
CA PRO A 114 1.93 5.71 -17.21
C PRO A 114 1.52 6.97 -16.49
N GLU A 115 0.57 7.70 -17.05
CA GLU A 115 0.16 8.93 -16.38
C GLU A 115 -0.70 8.66 -15.15
N HIS A 116 -1.10 7.44 -14.90
CA HIS A 116 -1.94 7.15 -13.74
C HIS A 116 -1.18 6.46 -12.60
N ALA A 117 -0.19 5.63 -12.93
CA ALA A 117 0.58 4.94 -11.90
C ALA A 117 1.99 5.49 -11.84
N ASP A 118 2.58 5.42 -10.67
CA ASP A 118 3.93 5.92 -10.46
C ASP A 118 4.98 4.85 -10.68
N ALA A 119 4.61 3.59 -10.56
CA ALA A 119 5.53 2.49 -10.79
C ALA A 119 4.77 1.25 -11.19
N PHE A 120 5.45 0.40 -11.94
CA PHE A 120 4.90 -0.88 -12.38
C PHE A 120 5.89 -1.96 -11.99
N LEU A 121 5.41 -3.02 -11.33
CA LEU A 121 6.26 -4.14 -10.95
C LEU A 121 5.65 -5.41 -11.48
N ALA A 122 6.49 -6.29 -12.02
CA ALA A 122 6.02 -7.56 -12.57
C ALA A 122 5.84 -8.57 -11.45
N LYS A 123 4.81 -9.39 -11.57
CA LYS A 123 4.60 -10.50 -10.65
C LYS A 123 5.35 -11.72 -11.17
N PRO A 124 5.92 -12.52 -10.29
CA PRO A 124 5.92 -12.40 -8.84
C PRO A 124 6.91 -11.35 -8.37
N VAL A 125 6.49 -10.52 -7.43
CA VAL A 125 7.35 -9.46 -6.94
C VAL A 125 8.02 -9.94 -5.65
N SER A 126 9.33 -9.65 -5.52
CA SER A 126 10.04 -10.01 -4.32
C SER A 126 9.82 -8.95 -3.26
N SER A 127 10.01 -9.35 -2.00
CA SER A 127 9.85 -8.40 -0.92
C SER A 127 10.83 -7.25 -1.04
N GLU A 128 12.07 -7.54 -1.43
CA GLU A 128 13.07 -6.49 -1.58
C GLU A 128 12.68 -5.48 -2.65
N THR A 129 12.25 -5.98 -3.80
CA THR A 129 11.86 -5.10 -4.89
C THR A 129 10.69 -4.22 -4.50
N LEU A 130 9.71 -4.78 -3.81
CA LEU A 130 8.55 -4.02 -3.42
C LEU A 130 8.91 -2.92 -2.43
N VAL A 131 9.69 -3.26 -1.40
CA VAL A 131 10.05 -2.27 -0.38
C VAL A 131 10.93 -1.19 -0.99
N GLU A 132 11.86 -1.56 -1.88
CA GLU A 132 12.69 -0.57 -2.55
C GLU A 132 11.85 0.41 -3.36
N CYS A 133 10.84 -0.10 -4.03
CA CYS A 133 9.97 0.74 -4.83
C CYS A 133 9.22 1.74 -3.97
N ILE A 134 8.72 1.27 -2.82
CA ILE A 134 8.03 2.17 -1.91
C ILE A 134 8.97 3.25 -1.42
N GLU A 135 10.19 2.88 -1.07
CA GLU A 135 11.17 3.84 -0.57
C GLU A 135 11.55 4.86 -1.62
N LYS A 136 11.61 4.44 -2.88
CA LYS A 136 11.90 5.38 -3.94
C LYS A 136 10.80 6.42 -4.08
N LEU A 137 9.57 6.02 -3.86
CA LEU A 137 8.45 6.94 -4.02
C LEU A 137 8.22 7.80 -2.79
N LEU A 138 8.49 7.27 -1.60
CA LEU A 138 8.19 7.98 -0.37
C LEU A 138 9.41 8.38 0.44
N GLY A 139 10.57 7.82 0.12
CA GLY A 139 11.75 7.98 0.94
C GLY A 139 11.85 6.87 1.98
N PRO A 140 13.03 6.67 2.56
CA PRO A 140 13.21 5.61 3.55
C PRO A 140 12.34 5.84 4.76
N VAL A 141 11.90 4.76 5.37
CA VAL A 141 11.04 4.84 6.55
C VAL A 141 11.71 5.67 7.64
N SER A 142 13.00 5.49 7.84
CA SER A 142 13.71 6.15 8.92
C SER A 142 13.84 7.66 8.73
N SER A 143 13.69 8.16 7.51
CA SER A 143 13.87 9.58 7.26
C SER A 143 12.55 10.33 7.21
N ARG A 144 11.44 9.67 7.38
CA ARG A 144 10.15 10.34 7.36
C ARG A 144 9.70 10.62 8.77
N GLN A 145 9.15 11.78 8.94
CA GLN A 145 8.69 12.20 10.26
C GLN A 145 7.23 12.58 10.22
#